data_4a5a905589300a727b809b3663d1defe
#
_entry.id   4a5a905589300a727b809b3663d1defe
#
_cell.length_a   1.000
_cell.length_b   1.000
_cell.length_c   1.000
_cell.angle_alpha   90.00
_cell.angle_beta   90.00
_cell.angle_gamma   90.00
#
_symmetry.space_group_name_H-M   'P 1'
#
loop_
_entity.id
_entity.type
_entity.pdbx_description
1 polymer ?
#
loop_
_entity_poly.entity_id
_entity_poly.type
_entity_poly.pdbx_seq_one_letter_code
_entity_poly.pdbx_strand_id
1 'polypeptide(L)'
;QYAGRGWYDHGQYPFVFDVLFPEEGMPCGYGYVDLCKSAQKQIDLMNQAILKNTLAAATPRFFIRSDGAVNEEEYADWTRPFVHTNGNLGADSIAPIRVPALDSVYVAVLQNKITEMKETAGNRDVMGGGTAGGVTAATAIAALQEAGGKLSRNMIDDGYEAFSQVLTLCIELVRQFYSVPRQFRLLGRGAEKEFRMFDNGGMQPRSMEMGGYRVPEFDLEIAAQDETPYKTMEYNQLALQLFQMGFFRADMAEQALRCLDLM
;
A
#
# COMPACT_ATOMS: atom_id res chain seq x y z
N GLN A 1 -17.51 41.79 -10.63
CA GLN A 1 -16.57 41.77 -11.76
C GLN A 1 -15.27 41.12 -11.31
N TYR A 2 -15.12 39.85 -11.62
CA TYR A 2 -13.97 39.01 -11.26
C TYR A 2 -12.83 39.13 -12.29
N ALA A 3 -12.80 40.18 -13.08
CA ALA A 3 -11.78 40.39 -14.10
C ALA A 3 -10.39 40.57 -13.45
N GLY A 4 -9.60 39.52 -13.43
CA GLY A 4 -8.18 39.53 -13.07
C GLY A 4 -7.77 38.76 -11.81
N ARG A 5 -8.70 38.28 -10.96
CA ARG A 5 -8.36 37.53 -9.72
C ARG A 5 -8.82 36.06 -9.71
N GLY A 6 -9.50 35.60 -10.74
CA GLY A 6 -10.10 34.25 -10.73
C GLY A 6 -11.35 34.18 -9.86
N TRP A 7 -11.79 32.95 -9.54
CA TRP A 7 -13.00 32.66 -8.77
C TRP A 7 -12.73 32.65 -7.25
N TYR A 8 -11.48 32.44 -6.86
CA TYR A 8 -11.06 32.29 -5.48
C TYR A 8 -10.06 33.38 -5.09
N ASP A 9 -10.23 33.95 -3.92
CA ASP A 9 -9.39 35.04 -3.41
C ASP A 9 -7.95 34.57 -3.14
N HIS A 10 -7.73 33.27 -2.85
CA HIS A 10 -6.42 32.69 -2.63
C HIS A 10 -5.56 32.55 -3.90
N GLY A 11 -6.14 32.70 -5.10
CA GLY A 11 -5.40 32.67 -6.36
C GLY A 11 -4.78 31.32 -6.77
N GLN A 12 -5.09 30.25 -6.03
CA GLN A 12 -4.60 28.90 -6.29
C GLN A 12 -5.68 28.04 -6.95
N TYR A 13 -5.27 26.94 -7.56
CA TYR A 13 -6.22 25.95 -8.05
C TYR A 13 -6.88 25.22 -6.88
N PRO A 14 -8.18 24.88 -6.96
CA PRO A 14 -8.92 24.22 -5.86
C PRO A 14 -8.69 22.72 -5.83
N PHE A 15 -7.48 22.26 -6.01
CA PHE A 15 -7.07 20.87 -5.92
C PHE A 15 -5.59 20.77 -5.53
N VAL A 16 -5.25 19.69 -4.91
CA VAL A 16 -3.90 19.34 -4.48
C VAL A 16 -3.52 18.01 -5.12
N PHE A 17 -2.28 17.89 -5.56
CA PHE A 17 -1.73 16.63 -6.03
C PHE A 17 -1.10 15.88 -4.85
N ASP A 18 -1.59 14.68 -4.60
CA ASP A 18 -0.95 13.71 -3.73
C ASP A 18 -0.25 12.69 -4.62
N VAL A 19 1.09 12.68 -4.59
CA VAL A 19 1.92 11.91 -5.51
C VAL A 19 2.76 10.92 -4.73
N LEU A 20 2.52 9.63 -4.96
CA LEU A 20 3.22 8.57 -4.25
C LEU A 20 4.72 8.52 -4.58
N PHE A 21 5.06 8.58 -5.87
CA PHE A 21 6.44 8.65 -6.36
C PHE A 21 6.55 9.79 -7.37
N PRO A 22 7.18 10.91 -6.98
CA PRO A 22 7.31 12.06 -7.87
C PRO A 22 8.26 11.77 -9.04
N GLU A 23 7.91 12.28 -10.21
CA GLU A 23 8.74 12.23 -11.41
C GLU A 23 8.97 13.65 -11.92
N GLU A 24 10.22 13.99 -12.24
CA GLU A 24 10.58 15.33 -12.73
C GLU A 24 9.84 15.65 -14.03
N GLY A 25 9.16 16.78 -14.05
CA GLY A 25 8.39 17.24 -15.22
C GLY A 25 6.98 16.66 -15.34
N MET A 26 6.55 15.79 -14.44
CA MET A 26 5.19 15.22 -14.41
C MET A 26 4.48 15.54 -13.10
N PRO A 27 3.29 16.16 -13.11
CA PRO A 27 2.58 16.51 -11.88
C PRO A 27 1.96 15.30 -11.17
N CYS A 28 1.76 14.18 -11.86
CA CYS A 28 1.07 13.00 -11.32
C CYS A 28 2.01 11.90 -10.84
N GLY A 29 3.30 11.93 -11.25
CA GLY A 29 4.27 10.89 -10.91
C GLY A 29 3.85 9.47 -11.32
N TYR A 30 4.32 8.45 -10.59
CA TYR A 30 3.99 7.05 -10.86
C TYR A 30 3.60 6.31 -9.56
N GLY A 31 2.98 5.14 -9.71
CA GLY A 31 2.49 4.33 -8.60
C GLY A 31 3.22 3.00 -8.44
N TYR A 32 2.83 2.22 -7.43
CA TYR A 32 3.39 0.88 -7.16
C TYR A 32 3.24 -0.09 -8.34
N VAL A 33 2.15 0.01 -9.09
CA VAL A 33 1.93 -0.85 -10.26
C VAL A 33 3.01 -0.61 -11.31
N ASP A 34 3.41 0.63 -11.50
CA ASP A 34 4.46 0.98 -12.46
C ASP A 34 5.82 0.43 -12.04
N LEU A 35 6.15 0.48 -10.75
CA LEU A 35 7.36 -0.13 -10.18
C LEU A 35 7.40 -1.64 -10.43
N CYS A 36 6.29 -2.32 -10.20
CA CYS A 36 6.21 -3.78 -10.29
C CYS A 36 5.99 -4.30 -11.72
N LYS A 37 5.58 -3.44 -12.66
CA LYS A 37 5.16 -3.80 -14.02
C LYS A 37 6.20 -4.59 -14.79
N SER A 38 7.48 -4.23 -14.68
CA SER A 38 8.58 -4.91 -15.36
C SER A 38 8.80 -6.33 -14.81
N ALA A 39 8.86 -6.45 -13.48
CA ALA A 39 9.02 -7.74 -12.80
C ALA A 39 7.81 -8.65 -13.06
N GLN A 40 6.58 -8.13 -13.01
CA GLN A 40 5.36 -8.88 -13.29
C GLN A 40 5.36 -9.45 -14.71
N LYS A 41 5.72 -8.66 -15.72
CA LYS A 41 5.82 -9.15 -17.10
C LYS A 41 6.80 -10.32 -17.24
N GLN A 42 7.94 -10.26 -16.55
CA GLN A 42 8.92 -11.36 -16.58
C GLN A 42 8.37 -12.61 -15.89
N ILE A 43 7.72 -12.47 -14.74
CA ILE A 43 7.05 -13.56 -14.02
C ILE A 43 6.00 -14.22 -14.90
N ASP A 44 5.17 -13.45 -15.59
CA ASP A 44 4.12 -13.95 -16.47
C ASP A 44 4.70 -14.73 -17.66
N LEU A 45 5.76 -14.22 -18.30
CA LEU A 45 6.45 -14.90 -19.40
C LEU A 45 7.07 -16.23 -18.95
N MET A 46 7.68 -16.25 -17.77
CA MET A 46 8.27 -17.47 -17.21
C MET A 46 7.21 -18.49 -16.85
N ASN A 47 6.11 -18.07 -16.20
CA ASN A 47 4.98 -18.95 -15.90
C ASN A 47 4.37 -19.54 -17.16
N GLN A 48 4.20 -18.74 -18.22
CA GLN A 48 3.71 -19.23 -19.51
C GLN A 48 4.67 -20.25 -20.15
N ALA A 49 5.98 -20.02 -20.07
CA ALA A 49 6.98 -20.94 -20.60
C ALA A 49 6.97 -22.27 -19.84
N ILE A 50 6.91 -22.21 -18.50
CA ILE A 50 6.78 -23.40 -17.63
C ILE A 50 5.51 -24.17 -17.98
N LEU A 51 4.38 -23.49 -18.05
CA LEU A 51 3.08 -24.11 -18.35
C LEU A 51 3.10 -24.78 -19.74
N LYS A 52 3.60 -24.09 -20.76
CA LYS A 52 3.71 -24.65 -22.13
C LYS A 52 4.58 -25.89 -22.18
N ASN A 53 5.73 -25.86 -21.49
CA ASN A 53 6.61 -27.03 -21.43
C ASN A 53 5.94 -28.19 -20.69
N THR A 54 5.28 -27.90 -19.54
CA THR A 54 4.57 -28.92 -18.77
C THR A 54 3.44 -29.56 -19.57
N LEU A 55 2.66 -28.77 -20.31
CA LEU A 55 1.59 -29.26 -21.18
C LEU A 55 2.18 -30.08 -22.35
N ALA A 56 3.27 -29.63 -22.95
CA ALA A 56 3.92 -30.35 -24.01
C ALA A 56 4.53 -31.68 -23.53
N ALA A 57 5.01 -31.73 -22.29
CA ALA A 57 5.49 -32.99 -21.69
C ALA A 57 4.35 -33.92 -21.29
N ALA A 58 3.20 -33.37 -20.88
CA ALA A 58 2.02 -34.14 -20.49
C ALA A 58 1.26 -34.72 -21.69
N THR A 59 1.38 -34.11 -22.85
CA THR A 59 0.76 -34.56 -24.10
C THR A 59 1.85 -35.11 -25.05
N PRO A 60 2.17 -36.41 -25.00
CA PRO A 60 3.20 -36.98 -25.83
C PRO A 60 2.84 -36.82 -27.32
N ARG A 61 3.79 -36.36 -28.11
CA ARG A 61 3.68 -36.22 -29.54
C ARG A 61 4.68 -37.13 -30.22
N PHE A 62 4.33 -37.59 -31.41
CA PHE A 62 5.13 -38.54 -32.13
C PHE A 62 5.36 -38.06 -33.58
N PHE A 63 6.53 -38.36 -34.13
CA PHE A 63 6.75 -38.35 -35.55
C PHE A 63 6.24 -39.67 -36.10
N ILE A 64 5.34 -39.61 -37.04
CA ILE A 64 4.79 -40.78 -37.73
C ILE A 64 5.20 -40.69 -39.18
N ARG A 65 5.65 -41.81 -39.73
CA ARG A 65 6.04 -41.92 -41.13
C ARG A 65 4.82 -41.84 -42.03
N SER A 66 4.86 -41.03 -43.06
CA SER A 66 3.74 -40.78 -43.99
C SER A 66 3.55 -41.88 -45.04
N ASP A 67 4.19 -43.05 -44.92
CA ASP A 67 4.05 -44.18 -45.81
C ASP A 67 2.82 -45.08 -45.58
N GLY A 68 1.96 -44.68 -44.63
CA GLY A 68 0.76 -45.43 -44.28
C GLY A 68 0.99 -46.72 -43.50
N ALA A 69 2.21 -46.93 -42.99
CA ALA A 69 2.52 -48.13 -42.18
C ALA A 69 1.83 -48.18 -40.84
N VAL A 70 1.42 -47.01 -40.30
CA VAL A 70 0.73 -46.86 -39.01
C VAL A 70 -0.70 -46.42 -39.26
N ASN A 71 -1.65 -47.10 -38.61
CA ASN A 71 -3.06 -46.70 -38.57
C ASN A 71 -3.28 -45.65 -37.48
N GLU A 72 -3.29 -44.36 -37.87
CA GLU A 72 -3.38 -43.22 -36.95
C GLU A 72 -4.73 -43.18 -36.22
N GLU A 73 -5.82 -43.61 -36.88
CA GLU A 73 -7.15 -43.62 -36.27
C GLU A 73 -7.25 -44.64 -35.12
N GLU A 74 -6.72 -45.83 -35.32
CA GLU A 74 -6.67 -46.84 -34.27
C GLU A 74 -5.68 -46.48 -33.15
N TYR A 75 -4.56 -45.85 -33.49
CA TYR A 75 -3.57 -45.42 -32.53
C TYR A 75 -4.11 -44.30 -31.63
N ALA A 76 -4.93 -43.40 -32.16
CA ALA A 76 -5.54 -42.33 -31.40
C ALA A 76 -6.72 -42.80 -30.48
N ASP A 77 -7.29 -43.97 -30.78
CA ASP A 77 -8.41 -44.53 -30.02
C ASP A 77 -7.92 -45.38 -28.83
N TRP A 78 -7.83 -44.78 -27.66
CA TRP A 78 -7.40 -45.42 -26.41
C TRP A 78 -8.29 -46.57 -25.94
N THR A 79 -9.48 -46.73 -26.52
CA THR A 79 -10.41 -47.82 -26.17
C THR A 79 -10.04 -49.14 -26.88
N ARG A 80 -9.22 -49.07 -27.94
CA ARG A 80 -8.81 -50.24 -28.72
C ARG A 80 -7.48 -50.79 -28.21
N PRO A 81 -7.45 -52.05 -27.78
CA PRO A 81 -6.19 -52.66 -27.27
C PRO A 81 -5.20 -53.02 -28.37
N PHE A 82 -5.63 -53.05 -29.64
CA PHE A 82 -4.81 -53.44 -30.79
C PHE A 82 -4.83 -52.37 -31.87
N VAL A 83 -3.66 -52.04 -32.40
CA VAL A 83 -3.46 -51.16 -33.55
C VAL A 83 -2.95 -51.99 -34.72
N HIS A 84 -3.68 -52.00 -35.81
CA HIS A 84 -3.33 -52.76 -37.01
C HIS A 84 -2.33 -51.99 -37.88
N THR A 85 -1.33 -52.67 -38.42
CA THR A 85 -0.27 -52.05 -39.23
C THR A 85 -0.30 -52.56 -40.66
N ASN A 86 -0.09 -51.68 -41.62
CA ASN A 86 0.02 -52.00 -43.04
C ASN A 86 1.51 -52.11 -43.43
N GLY A 87 2.16 -53.20 -43.04
CA GLY A 87 3.57 -53.42 -43.37
C GLY A 87 4.47 -53.66 -42.17
N ASN A 88 5.78 -53.67 -42.41
CA ASN A 88 6.79 -53.84 -41.34
C ASN A 88 6.93 -52.54 -40.52
N LEU A 89 6.69 -52.63 -39.23
CA LEU A 89 7.05 -51.59 -38.29
C LEU A 89 8.58 -51.57 -38.08
N GLY A 90 9.25 -50.62 -38.73
CA GLY A 90 10.64 -50.30 -38.41
C GLY A 90 10.74 -49.45 -37.16
N ALA A 91 11.90 -49.43 -36.53
CA ALA A 91 12.16 -48.58 -35.35
C ALA A 91 11.86 -47.08 -35.62
N ASP A 92 11.90 -46.68 -36.88
CA ASP A 92 11.69 -45.28 -37.32
C ASP A 92 10.25 -44.98 -37.74
N SER A 93 9.33 -45.95 -37.66
CA SER A 93 7.93 -45.75 -38.05
C SER A 93 7.19 -44.79 -37.11
N ILE A 94 7.52 -44.83 -35.83
CA ILE A 94 6.99 -43.94 -34.77
C ILE A 94 8.18 -43.51 -33.90
N ALA A 95 8.47 -42.23 -33.85
CA ALA A 95 9.50 -41.70 -32.98
C ALA A 95 8.90 -40.65 -32.02
N PRO A 96 9.05 -40.83 -30.70
CA PRO A 96 8.51 -39.83 -29.74
C PRO A 96 9.27 -38.50 -29.87
N ILE A 97 8.53 -37.41 -29.95
CA ILE A 97 9.09 -36.06 -29.82
C ILE A 97 9.42 -35.83 -28.36
N ARG A 98 10.69 -35.88 -28.00
CA ARG A 98 11.13 -35.67 -26.62
C ARG A 98 11.07 -34.18 -26.30
N VAL A 99 10.24 -33.81 -25.33
CA VAL A 99 10.26 -32.49 -24.72
C VAL A 99 11.29 -32.56 -23.58
N PRO A 100 12.32 -31.71 -23.58
CA PRO A 100 13.28 -31.69 -22.47
C PRO A 100 12.57 -31.38 -21.19
N ALA A 101 12.94 -32.10 -20.12
CA ALA A 101 12.42 -31.80 -18.77
C ALA A 101 12.83 -30.37 -18.36
N LEU A 102 11.91 -29.69 -17.68
CA LEU A 102 12.20 -28.39 -17.09
C LEU A 102 13.31 -28.54 -16.05
N ASP A 103 14.38 -27.78 -16.23
CA ASP A 103 15.43 -27.67 -15.23
C ASP A 103 14.91 -26.90 -14.01
N SER A 104 15.35 -27.29 -12.82
CA SER A 104 15.04 -26.61 -11.54
C SER A 104 15.46 -25.13 -11.54
N VAL A 105 16.42 -24.75 -12.38
CA VAL A 105 16.88 -23.37 -12.57
C VAL A 105 15.72 -22.44 -12.95
N TYR A 106 14.77 -22.88 -13.77
CA TYR A 106 13.63 -22.03 -14.16
C TYR A 106 12.71 -21.69 -12.97
N VAL A 107 12.48 -22.67 -12.10
CA VAL A 107 11.68 -22.47 -10.89
C VAL A 107 12.42 -21.56 -9.92
N ALA A 108 13.73 -21.74 -9.75
CA ALA A 108 14.55 -20.89 -8.89
C ALA A 108 14.57 -19.43 -9.36
N VAL A 109 14.72 -19.20 -10.67
CA VAL A 109 14.69 -17.84 -11.24
C VAL A 109 13.32 -17.20 -11.05
N LEU A 110 12.21 -17.95 -11.23
CA LEU A 110 10.87 -17.48 -10.99
C LEU A 110 10.69 -17.04 -9.53
N GLN A 111 11.14 -17.85 -8.58
CA GLN A 111 11.06 -17.51 -7.14
C GLN A 111 11.89 -16.29 -6.81
N ASN A 112 13.09 -16.16 -7.37
CA ASN A 112 13.94 -14.98 -7.20
C ASN A 112 13.25 -13.72 -7.75
N LYS A 113 12.57 -13.81 -8.90
CA LYS A 113 11.82 -12.67 -9.47
C LYS A 113 10.61 -12.26 -8.62
N ILE A 114 9.92 -13.23 -8.03
CA ILE A 114 8.83 -12.95 -7.09
C ILE A 114 9.37 -12.25 -5.84
N THR A 115 10.50 -12.72 -5.30
CA THR A 115 11.16 -12.10 -4.15
C THR A 115 11.63 -10.68 -4.47
N GLU A 116 12.30 -10.47 -5.62
CA GLU A 116 12.72 -9.17 -6.10
C GLU A 116 11.54 -8.18 -6.21
N MET A 117 10.41 -8.64 -6.74
CA MET A 117 9.20 -7.81 -6.85
C MET A 117 8.65 -7.43 -5.46
N LYS A 118 8.61 -8.37 -4.50
CA LYS A 118 8.19 -8.10 -3.12
C LYS A 118 9.11 -7.08 -2.43
N GLU A 119 10.42 -7.23 -2.62
CA GLU A 119 11.41 -6.30 -2.04
C GLU A 119 11.30 -4.91 -2.67
N THR A 120 11.13 -4.82 -3.99
CA THR A 120 10.94 -3.56 -4.70
C THR A 120 9.66 -2.82 -4.25
N ALA A 121 8.59 -3.58 -4.01
CA ALA A 121 7.34 -3.02 -3.47
C ALA A 121 7.42 -2.68 -1.98
N GLY A 122 8.51 -3.03 -1.28
CA GLY A 122 8.65 -2.82 0.16
C GLY A 122 7.76 -3.74 1.01
N ASN A 123 7.07 -4.68 0.38
CA ASN A 123 6.18 -5.62 1.06
C ASN A 123 6.97 -6.81 1.57
N ARG A 124 7.46 -6.71 2.80
CA ARG A 124 8.14 -7.82 3.49
C ARG A 124 7.14 -8.71 4.20
N ASP A 125 7.42 -10.00 4.25
CA ASP A 125 6.55 -11.01 4.91
C ASP A 125 6.25 -10.68 6.39
N VAL A 126 7.14 -9.94 7.06
CA VAL A 126 6.96 -9.47 8.45
C VAL A 126 5.78 -8.50 8.58
N MET A 127 5.48 -7.69 7.54
CA MET A 127 4.32 -6.78 7.55
C MET A 127 2.99 -7.55 7.39
N GLY A 128 3.04 -8.71 6.74
CA GLY A 128 1.90 -9.60 6.58
C GLY A 128 1.65 -10.54 7.77
N GLY A 129 2.37 -10.40 8.89
CA GLY A 129 2.26 -11.28 10.05
C GLY A 129 3.11 -12.55 9.95
N GLY A 130 3.96 -12.67 8.93
CA GLY A 130 4.95 -13.73 8.84
C GLY A 130 6.06 -13.54 9.88
N THR A 131 6.27 -14.53 10.74
CA THR A 131 7.40 -14.53 11.67
C THR A 131 8.66 -14.96 10.91
N ALA A 132 9.68 -14.08 10.89
CA ALA A 132 11.01 -14.52 10.49
C ALA A 132 11.44 -15.68 11.41
N GLY A 133 11.84 -16.81 10.82
CA GLY A 133 12.08 -18.04 11.56
C GLY A 133 12.94 -17.82 12.81
N GLY A 134 12.37 -18.19 13.96
CA GLY A 134 13.06 -18.17 15.26
C GLY A 134 12.83 -16.92 16.12
N VAL A 135 12.14 -15.88 15.67
CA VAL A 135 11.85 -14.69 16.49
C VAL A 135 10.50 -14.86 17.18
N THR A 136 10.52 -15.14 18.47
CA THR A 136 9.30 -15.37 19.29
C THR A 136 9.00 -14.24 20.27
N ALA A 137 9.94 -13.32 20.49
CA ALA A 137 9.74 -12.20 21.41
C ALA A 137 8.86 -11.12 20.73
N ALA A 138 7.76 -10.74 21.38
CA ALA A 138 6.83 -9.73 20.87
C ALA A 138 7.52 -8.38 20.57
N THR A 139 8.48 -7.98 21.40
CA THR A 139 9.28 -6.77 21.20
C THR A 139 10.16 -6.82 19.95
N ALA A 140 10.73 -7.98 19.62
CA ALA A 140 11.53 -8.15 18.41
C ALA A 140 10.66 -8.15 17.15
N ILE A 141 9.46 -8.73 17.22
CA ILE A 141 8.48 -8.68 16.12
C ILE A 141 8.03 -7.24 15.89
N ALA A 142 7.73 -6.49 16.94
CA ALA A 142 7.35 -5.07 16.85
C ALA A 142 8.47 -4.23 16.23
N ALA A 143 9.73 -4.44 16.64
CA ALA A 143 10.88 -3.75 16.05
C ALA A 143 11.09 -4.08 14.56
N LEU A 144 10.85 -5.34 14.15
CA LEU A 144 10.92 -5.73 12.74
C LEU A 144 9.78 -5.12 11.92
N GLN A 145 8.56 -5.05 12.49
CA GLN A 145 7.41 -4.39 11.86
C GLN A 145 7.67 -2.89 11.71
N GLU A 146 8.22 -2.25 12.72
CA GLU A 146 8.60 -0.84 12.66
C GLU A 146 9.68 -0.58 11.59
N ALA A 147 10.71 -1.42 11.55
CA ALA A 147 11.75 -1.32 10.52
C ALA A 147 11.20 -1.55 9.10
N GLY A 148 10.23 -2.48 8.95
CA GLY A 148 9.53 -2.71 7.68
C GLY A 148 8.67 -1.53 7.25
N GLY A 149 8.07 -0.81 8.20
CA GLY A 149 7.20 0.34 7.95
C GLY A 149 7.91 1.63 7.51
N LYS A 150 9.24 1.69 7.58
CA LYS A 150 9.98 2.93 7.26
C LYS A 150 9.77 3.43 5.83
N LEU A 151 9.64 2.52 4.86
CA LEU A 151 9.40 2.89 3.47
C LEU A 151 8.00 3.50 3.27
N SER A 152 7.01 2.99 4.02
CA SER A 152 5.63 3.50 3.96
C SER A 152 5.45 4.81 4.73
N ARG A 153 6.35 5.14 5.65
CA ARG A 153 6.23 6.32 6.51
C ARG A 153 6.34 7.60 5.71
N ASN A 154 7.30 7.72 4.80
CA ASN A 154 7.44 8.90 3.94
C ASN A 154 6.17 9.13 3.08
N MET A 155 5.55 8.06 2.59
CA MET A 155 4.32 8.16 1.81
C MET A 155 3.14 8.63 2.64
N ILE A 156 3.09 8.24 3.91
CA ILE A 156 2.07 8.70 4.86
C ILE A 156 2.31 10.17 5.17
N ASP A 157 3.55 10.58 5.38
CA ASP A 157 3.93 11.96 5.65
C ASP A 157 3.60 12.87 4.46
N ASP A 158 3.90 12.44 3.22
CA ASP A 158 3.52 13.15 1.99
C ASP A 158 1.99 13.29 1.87
N GLY A 159 1.24 12.23 2.20
CA GLY A 159 -0.23 12.26 2.26
C GLY A 159 -0.76 13.26 3.30
N TYR A 160 -0.13 13.35 4.48
CA TYR A 160 -0.48 14.36 5.48
C TYR A 160 -0.17 15.78 5.02
N GLU A 161 0.94 15.98 4.32
CA GLU A 161 1.27 17.28 3.74
C GLU A 161 0.24 17.69 2.68
N ALA A 162 -0.13 16.79 1.78
CA ALA A 162 -1.20 17.03 0.80
C ALA A 162 -2.53 17.36 1.50
N PHE A 163 -2.88 16.65 2.57
CA PHE A 163 -4.08 16.91 3.36
C PHE A 163 -4.02 18.28 4.06
N SER A 164 -2.87 18.70 4.57
CA SER A 164 -2.65 20.05 5.12
C SER A 164 -2.92 21.13 4.09
N GLN A 165 -2.45 20.94 2.86
CA GLN A 165 -2.71 21.87 1.76
C GLN A 165 -4.20 21.95 1.43
N VAL A 166 -4.93 20.81 1.44
CA VAL A 166 -6.39 20.79 1.26
C VAL A 166 -7.09 21.57 2.37
N LEU A 167 -6.68 21.39 3.64
CA LEU A 167 -7.26 22.13 4.76
C LEU A 167 -7.00 23.63 4.66
N THR A 168 -5.80 24.02 4.23
CA THR A 168 -5.47 25.43 3.97
C THR A 168 -6.41 26.03 2.94
N LEU A 169 -6.64 25.34 1.81
CA LEU A 169 -7.61 25.76 0.79
C LEU A 169 -9.03 25.83 1.36
N CYS A 170 -9.43 24.88 2.20
CA CYS A 170 -10.74 24.91 2.87
C CYS A 170 -10.90 26.13 3.78
N ILE A 171 -9.86 26.51 4.54
CA ILE A 171 -9.88 27.69 5.40
C ILE A 171 -10.07 28.96 4.55
N GLU A 172 -9.37 29.07 3.42
CA GLU A 172 -9.54 30.20 2.50
C GLU A 172 -10.95 30.26 1.90
N LEU A 173 -11.53 29.11 1.54
CA LEU A 173 -12.91 29.05 1.05
C LEU A 173 -13.92 29.43 2.15
N VAL A 174 -13.69 29.01 3.39
CA VAL A 174 -14.49 29.43 4.54
C VAL A 174 -14.38 30.95 4.73
N ARG A 175 -13.18 31.51 4.64
CA ARG A 175 -12.96 32.96 4.72
C ARG A 175 -13.76 33.71 3.67
N GLN A 176 -13.80 33.23 2.44
CA GLN A 176 -14.43 33.89 1.29
C GLN A 176 -15.97 33.74 1.29
N PHE A 177 -16.47 32.54 1.59
CA PHE A 177 -17.88 32.19 1.33
C PHE A 177 -18.78 32.09 2.58
N TYR A 178 -18.21 31.93 3.78
CA TYR A 178 -19.01 31.85 4.99
C TYR A 178 -19.37 33.25 5.50
N SER A 179 -20.51 33.77 5.04
CA SER A 179 -20.96 35.10 5.41
C SER A 179 -21.95 35.13 6.59
N VAL A 180 -22.51 33.98 6.98
CA VAL A 180 -23.54 33.88 8.01
C VAL A 180 -22.98 33.10 9.20
N PRO A 181 -23.16 33.59 10.46
CA PRO A 181 -22.79 32.84 11.65
C PRO A 181 -23.46 31.46 11.66
N ARG A 182 -22.70 30.45 12.02
CA ARG A 182 -23.16 29.05 12.05
C ARG A 182 -22.84 28.41 13.39
N GLN A 183 -23.77 27.61 13.88
CA GLN A 183 -23.56 26.80 15.07
C GLN A 183 -23.15 25.40 14.63
N PHE A 184 -22.07 24.89 15.21
CA PHE A 184 -21.62 23.52 14.96
C PHE A 184 -21.33 22.83 16.30
N ARG A 185 -21.39 21.52 16.24
CA ARG A 185 -21.20 20.64 17.37
C ARG A 185 -19.78 20.06 17.32
N LEU A 186 -19.03 20.26 18.40
CA LEU A 186 -17.76 19.56 18.64
C LEU A 186 -18.05 18.30 19.43
N LEU A 187 -17.41 17.21 19.00
CA LEU A 187 -17.38 15.95 19.74
C LEU A 187 -16.04 15.89 20.46
N GLY A 188 -16.06 16.12 21.77
CA GLY A 188 -14.88 15.99 22.62
C GLY A 188 -14.57 14.52 22.96
N ARG A 189 -13.40 14.28 23.54
CA ARG A 189 -13.05 12.98 24.14
C ARG A 189 -14.09 12.67 25.23
N GLY A 190 -14.71 11.49 25.18
CA GLY A 190 -15.74 11.09 26.15
C GLY A 190 -17.19 11.38 25.74
N ALA A 191 -17.46 11.66 24.45
CA ALA A 191 -18.80 11.91 23.89
C ALA A 191 -19.51 13.18 24.45
N GLU A 192 -18.79 14.07 25.09
CA GLU A 192 -19.32 15.39 25.45
C GLU A 192 -19.60 16.19 24.18
N LYS A 193 -20.81 16.72 24.10
CA LYS A 193 -21.30 17.51 22.97
C LYS A 193 -21.19 18.98 23.33
N GLU A 194 -20.22 19.68 22.77
CA GLU A 194 -20.08 21.12 22.90
C GLU A 194 -20.60 21.78 21.62
N PHE A 195 -21.42 22.83 21.80
CA PHE A 195 -21.90 23.65 20.68
C PHE A 195 -21.15 24.97 20.66
N ARG A 196 -20.49 25.25 19.54
CA ARG A 196 -19.79 26.52 19.32
C ARG A 196 -20.40 27.30 18.17
N MET A 197 -20.46 28.60 18.34
CA MET A 197 -20.79 29.52 17.24
C MET A 197 -19.52 29.88 16.49
N PHE A 198 -19.56 29.74 15.19
CA PHE A 198 -18.53 30.23 14.30
C PHE A 198 -19.00 31.51 13.63
N ASP A 199 -18.19 32.56 13.74
CA ASP A 199 -18.35 33.83 13.06
C ASP A 199 -17.09 34.11 12.22
N ASN A 200 -17.29 34.40 10.94
CA ASN A 200 -16.21 34.66 9.98
C ASN A 200 -15.48 36.00 10.24
N GLY A 201 -15.98 36.86 11.10
CA GLY A 201 -15.37 38.17 11.40
C GLY A 201 -13.93 38.09 11.90
N GLY A 202 -13.58 36.99 12.60
CA GLY A 202 -12.21 36.72 13.04
C GLY A 202 -11.22 36.39 11.94
N MET A 203 -11.70 35.91 10.80
CA MET A 203 -10.88 35.49 9.65
C MET A 203 -10.72 36.58 8.60
N GLN A 204 -11.46 37.69 8.69
CA GLN A 204 -11.42 38.78 7.73
C GLN A 204 -10.17 39.66 7.93
N PRO A 205 -9.68 40.32 6.87
CA PRO A 205 -8.60 41.27 6.97
C PRO A 205 -8.91 42.38 7.96
N ARG A 206 -8.00 42.65 8.88
CA ARG A 206 -8.13 43.75 9.85
C ARG A 206 -7.26 44.92 9.47
N SER A 207 -7.82 46.13 9.55
CA SER A 207 -7.07 47.36 9.36
C SER A 207 -6.06 47.54 10.50
N MET A 208 -4.83 47.93 10.15
CA MET A 208 -3.79 48.26 11.14
C MET A 208 -3.81 49.79 11.43
N GLU A 209 -3.49 50.17 12.65
CA GLU A 209 -3.43 51.58 13.09
C GLU A 209 -2.39 52.40 12.29
N MET A 210 -1.34 51.78 11.79
CA MET A 210 -0.28 52.38 10.95
C MET A 210 -0.57 52.35 9.44
N GLY A 211 -1.79 51.98 9.06
CA GLY A 211 -2.16 51.81 7.64
C GLY A 211 -1.75 50.46 7.08
N GLY A 212 -2.67 49.83 6.37
CA GLY A 212 -2.52 48.50 5.78
C GLY A 212 -3.56 47.53 6.39
N TYR A 213 -3.57 46.30 5.83
CA TYR A 213 -4.44 45.24 6.28
C TYR A 213 -3.59 44.02 6.66
N ARG A 214 -3.87 43.46 7.82
CA ARG A 214 -3.32 42.18 8.23
C ARG A 214 -4.37 41.10 8.02
N VAL A 215 -4.05 40.09 7.24
CA VAL A 215 -4.85 38.88 7.08
C VAL A 215 -4.39 37.88 8.13
N PRO A 216 -5.27 37.28 8.93
CA PRO A 216 -4.89 36.21 9.83
C PRO A 216 -4.31 35.02 9.04
N GLU A 217 -3.15 34.56 9.45
CA GLU A 217 -2.50 33.34 8.96
C GLU A 217 -2.78 32.23 9.96
N PHE A 218 -3.05 31.04 9.46
CA PHE A 218 -3.32 29.86 10.27
C PHE A 218 -2.18 28.88 10.11
N ASP A 219 -1.65 28.41 11.21
CA ASP A 219 -0.76 27.27 11.26
C ASP A 219 -1.58 26.00 11.47
N LEU A 220 -1.34 25.00 10.66
CA LEU A 220 -2.06 23.73 10.66
C LEU A 220 -1.14 22.62 11.08
N GLU A 221 -1.40 22.04 12.22
CA GLU A 221 -0.75 20.83 12.66
C GLU A 221 -1.71 19.66 12.50
N ILE A 222 -1.29 18.68 11.68
CA ILE A 222 -2.04 17.44 11.50
C ILE A 222 -1.39 16.39 12.39
N ALA A 223 -2.05 16.05 13.47
CA ALA A 223 -1.66 14.95 14.33
C ALA A 223 -2.37 13.67 13.86
N ALA A 224 -1.60 12.66 13.44
CA ALA A 224 -2.14 11.33 13.27
C ALA A 224 -2.55 10.80 14.64
N GLN A 225 -3.79 10.36 14.78
CA GLN A 225 -4.24 9.71 16.00
C GLN A 225 -3.60 8.32 16.07
N ASP A 226 -2.48 8.23 16.76
CA ASP A 226 -1.70 7.03 16.97
C ASP A 226 -2.35 6.08 18.00
N GLU A 227 -3.60 5.72 17.80
CA GLU A 227 -4.26 4.67 18.58
C GLU A 227 -4.00 3.29 17.98
N THR A 228 -2.75 2.84 18.02
CA THR A 228 -2.47 1.43 17.75
C THR A 228 -2.78 0.61 19.01
N PRO A 229 -3.41 -0.57 18.89
CA PRO A 229 -3.65 -1.45 20.04
C PRO A 229 -2.39 -1.77 20.85
N TYR A 230 -1.23 -1.72 20.22
CA TYR A 230 0.08 -1.93 20.85
C TYR A 230 0.47 -0.78 21.77
N LYS A 231 0.27 0.48 21.37
CA LYS A 231 0.53 1.63 22.24
C LYS A 231 -0.36 1.60 23.48
N THR A 232 -1.62 1.25 23.31
CA THR A 232 -2.55 1.08 24.45
C THR A 232 -2.08 0.00 25.42
N MET A 233 -1.55 -1.13 24.90
CA MET A 233 -0.98 -2.18 25.76
C MET A 233 0.29 -1.70 26.48
N GLU A 234 1.16 -0.99 25.78
CA GLU A 234 2.41 -0.44 26.35
C GLU A 234 2.11 0.61 27.43
N TYR A 235 1.18 1.52 27.18
CA TYR A 235 0.72 2.49 28.16
C TYR A 235 0.07 1.82 29.39
N ASN A 236 -0.74 0.79 29.18
CA ASN A 236 -1.30 0.01 30.27
C ASN A 236 -0.23 -0.67 31.11
N GLN A 237 0.80 -1.25 30.50
CA GLN A 237 1.94 -1.84 31.21
C GLN A 237 2.74 -0.81 31.98
N LEU A 238 3.00 0.35 31.38
CA LEU A 238 3.70 1.44 32.02
C LEU A 238 2.87 2.00 33.19
N ALA A 239 1.57 2.17 33.02
CA ALA A 239 0.67 2.60 34.09
C ALA A 239 0.68 1.61 35.28
N LEU A 240 0.67 0.31 35.01
CA LEU A 240 0.78 -0.73 36.04
C LEU A 240 2.14 -0.68 36.77
N GLN A 241 3.24 -0.47 36.04
CA GLN A 241 4.56 -0.30 36.65
C GLN A 241 4.62 0.94 37.54
N LEU A 242 4.09 2.05 37.10
CA LEU A 242 4.00 3.29 37.87
C LEU A 242 3.16 3.11 39.15
N PHE A 243 2.05 2.38 39.03
CA PHE A 243 1.22 2.02 40.18
C PHE A 243 1.98 1.14 41.17
N GLN A 244 2.70 0.12 40.74
CA GLN A 244 3.52 -0.75 41.59
C GLN A 244 4.66 0.02 42.28
N MET A 245 5.25 1.01 41.63
CA MET A 245 6.26 1.90 42.21
C MET A 245 5.67 2.92 43.20
N GLY A 246 4.35 2.95 43.38
CA GLY A 246 3.67 3.84 44.30
C GLY A 246 3.56 5.28 43.79
N PHE A 247 3.66 5.51 42.47
CA PHE A 247 3.58 6.84 41.85
C PHE A 247 2.20 7.49 42.03
N PHE A 248 1.14 6.70 42.16
CA PHE A 248 -0.22 7.18 42.35
C PHE A 248 -0.60 7.33 43.85
N ARG A 249 0.29 7.83 44.69
CA ARG A 249 -0.03 8.17 46.08
C ARG A 249 -0.76 9.52 46.15
N ALA A 250 -1.54 9.70 47.22
CA ALA A 250 -2.32 10.90 47.37
C ALA A 250 -1.49 12.20 47.47
N ASP A 251 -0.26 12.10 47.94
CA ASP A 251 0.73 13.20 48.03
C ASP A 251 1.38 13.54 46.66
N MET A 252 1.28 12.66 45.68
CA MET A 252 1.82 12.84 44.34
C MET A 252 0.75 12.93 43.24
N ALA A 253 -0.50 13.13 43.60
CA ALA A 253 -1.66 13.09 42.69
C ALA A 253 -1.54 14.06 41.50
N GLU A 254 -0.99 15.25 41.71
CA GLU A 254 -0.82 16.26 40.66
C GLU A 254 0.23 15.85 39.62
N GLN A 255 1.31 15.21 40.06
CA GLN A 255 2.33 14.69 39.18
C GLN A 255 1.85 13.44 38.41
N ALA A 256 1.05 12.60 39.06
CA ALA A 256 0.42 11.45 38.44
C ALA A 256 -0.57 11.87 37.35
N LEU A 257 -1.38 12.89 37.57
CA LEU A 257 -2.29 13.45 36.56
C LEU A 257 -1.52 13.99 35.35
N ARG A 258 -0.45 14.77 35.58
CA ARG A 258 0.39 15.25 34.45
C ARG A 258 1.05 14.11 33.66
N CYS A 259 1.44 13.03 34.33
CA CYS A 259 2.00 11.86 33.65
C CYS A 259 0.94 11.13 32.80
N LEU A 260 -0.29 11.03 33.31
CA LEU A 260 -1.40 10.45 32.57
C LEU A 260 -1.85 11.32 31.37
N ASP A 261 -1.75 12.64 31.49
CA ASP A 261 -2.06 13.57 30.38
C ASP A 261 -1.02 13.49 29.26
N LEU A 262 0.20 13.04 29.55
CA LEU A 262 1.27 12.86 28.58
C LEU A 262 1.25 11.45 27.91
N MET A 263 0.48 10.52 28.45
CA MET A 263 0.28 9.16 27.93
C MET A 263 -0.90 9.09 26.97
#